data_1ceae1bf93394f3b87fa89315049b7c0
#
_entry.id   1ceae1bf93394f3b87fa89315049b7c0
#
_cell.length_a   1.000
_cell.length_b   1.000
_cell.length_c   1.000
_cell.angle_alpha   90.00
_cell.angle_beta   90.00
_cell.angle_gamma   90.00
#
_symmetry.space_group_name_H-M   'P 1'
#
loop_
_entity.id
_entity.type
_entity.pdbx_description
1 polymer ?
#
loop_
_entity_poly.entity_id
_entity_poly.type
_entity_poly.pdbx_seq_one_letter_code
_entity_poly.pdbx_strand_id
1 'polypeptide(L)'
;MPKSKSKKPPLNLPNPVNSNPSHDAEHVIYVAGTGGGKTSAVKHLGLVPKAAQAVFFDPYRNYAGAKFQGQMCHGTSSRSAFVKALVLARRRGQSFKLAYIPPGGAVAEELEFFSAVVWAMGNGTAPKLHTVIEELASCVETSGKLKGKAGELLRGGRQYGLVIHTVFQRGQEVPKTVTEQSSTWWIGAVNSLSDAKWLAEKKGLDINAIAAIVSAKVNKQKIGKPIAEYLLVRDGIGNVEKRAFNCLTGDKLTLNYR
;
A
#
# COMPACT_ATOMS: atom_id res chain seq x y z
N MET A 1 25.44 -24.26 23.61
CA MET A 1 25.77 -23.94 22.22
C MET A 1 24.49 -23.48 21.50
N PRO A 2 24.41 -22.31 20.94
CA PRO A 2 23.22 -21.88 20.22
C PRO A 2 23.12 -22.67 18.89
N LYS A 3 21.98 -23.32 18.66
CA LYS A 3 21.70 -24.04 17.42
C LYS A 3 21.70 -23.04 16.27
N SER A 4 22.61 -23.24 15.31
CA SER A 4 22.63 -22.44 14.06
C SER A 4 21.29 -22.64 13.37
N LYS A 5 20.53 -21.53 13.21
CA LYS A 5 19.32 -21.54 12.39
C LYS A 5 19.78 -21.83 10.96
N SER A 6 19.47 -23.00 10.43
CA SER A 6 19.71 -23.34 9.04
C SER A 6 19.00 -22.28 8.17
N LYS A 7 19.75 -21.50 7.40
CA LYS A 7 19.18 -20.57 6.40
C LYS A 7 18.42 -21.46 5.40
N LYS A 8 17.10 -21.28 5.33
CA LYS A 8 16.30 -21.89 4.27
C LYS A 8 16.89 -21.48 2.90
N PRO A 9 16.99 -22.42 1.94
CA PRO A 9 17.51 -22.08 0.62
C PRO A 9 16.70 -20.93 0.01
N PRO A 10 17.36 -20.05 -0.75
CA PRO A 10 16.68 -18.94 -1.41
C PRO A 10 15.59 -19.47 -2.35
N LEU A 11 14.42 -18.81 -2.34
CA LEU A 11 13.31 -19.14 -3.21
C LEU A 11 13.73 -18.85 -4.66
N ASN A 12 13.96 -19.89 -5.46
CA ASN A 12 14.30 -19.72 -6.88
C ASN A 12 13.02 -19.45 -7.68
N LEU A 13 12.68 -18.16 -7.82
CA LEU A 13 11.53 -17.70 -8.58
C LEU A 13 11.98 -17.12 -9.93
N PRO A 14 11.16 -17.23 -11.00
CA PRO A 14 11.50 -16.64 -12.28
C PRO A 14 11.59 -15.11 -12.19
N ASN A 15 12.30 -14.52 -13.13
CA ASN A 15 12.26 -13.07 -13.33
C ASN A 15 10.97 -12.65 -14.02
N PRO A 16 10.53 -11.39 -13.84
CA PRO A 16 9.41 -10.84 -14.58
C PRO A 16 9.71 -10.80 -16.09
N VAL A 17 8.66 -10.81 -16.91
CA VAL A 17 8.77 -10.92 -18.37
C VAL A 17 8.12 -9.74 -19.08
N ASN A 18 8.39 -9.62 -20.40
CA ASN A 18 7.75 -8.62 -21.26
C ASN A 18 7.84 -7.19 -20.72
N SER A 19 9.05 -6.72 -20.44
CA SER A 19 9.27 -5.35 -19.99
C SER A 19 8.63 -4.34 -20.94
N ASN A 20 7.83 -3.41 -20.39
CA ASN A 20 7.21 -2.31 -21.11
C ASN A 20 7.58 -0.96 -20.47
N PRO A 21 8.58 -0.25 -20.99
CA PRO A 21 9.01 1.03 -20.44
C PRO A 21 7.98 2.17 -20.59
N SER A 22 6.94 2.01 -21.43
CA SER A 22 5.90 3.01 -21.62
C SER A 22 4.87 3.07 -20.48
N HIS A 23 4.89 2.13 -19.53
CA HIS A 23 4.04 2.20 -18.36
C HIS A 23 4.39 3.40 -17.48
N ASP A 24 3.37 4.16 -17.06
CA ASP A 24 3.52 5.29 -16.14
C ASP A 24 3.87 4.88 -14.72
N ALA A 25 4.44 5.80 -13.95
CA ALA A 25 4.71 5.62 -12.53
C ALA A 25 3.40 5.82 -11.74
N GLU A 26 2.80 4.72 -11.25
CA GLU A 26 1.49 4.72 -10.58
C GLU A 26 1.56 4.26 -9.11
N HIS A 27 2.74 4.20 -8.52
CA HIS A 27 2.87 3.78 -7.13
C HIS A 27 2.20 4.78 -6.19
N VAL A 28 1.56 4.26 -5.14
CA VAL A 28 0.71 5.04 -4.23
C VAL A 28 1.20 4.92 -2.80
N ILE A 29 1.20 6.04 -2.09
CA ILE A 29 1.41 6.11 -0.64
C ILE A 29 0.08 6.41 0.05
N TYR A 30 -0.17 5.72 1.17
CA TYR A 30 -1.20 6.06 2.14
C TYR A 30 -0.55 6.32 3.49
N VAL A 31 -0.55 7.57 3.91
CA VAL A 31 0.07 7.98 5.18
C VAL A 31 -0.92 8.73 6.07
N ALA A 32 -1.09 8.26 7.29
CA ALA A 32 -1.87 8.93 8.34
C ALA A 32 -1.59 8.27 9.70
N GLY A 33 -1.84 8.96 10.78
CA GLY A 33 -1.82 8.38 12.11
C GLY A 33 -2.85 7.26 12.32
N THR A 34 -2.80 6.60 13.46
CA THR A 34 -3.78 5.56 13.85
C THR A 34 -5.19 6.13 13.89
N GLY A 35 -6.15 5.44 13.29
CA GLY A 35 -7.53 5.93 13.18
C GLY A 35 -7.74 7.02 12.13
N GLY A 36 -6.73 7.32 11.31
CA GLY A 36 -6.80 8.30 10.22
C GLY A 36 -7.54 7.82 8.96
N GLY A 37 -7.91 6.53 8.87
CA GLY A 37 -8.71 6.02 7.74
C GLY A 37 -7.91 5.38 6.60
N LYS A 38 -6.60 5.09 6.77
CA LYS A 38 -5.73 4.49 5.72
C LYS A 38 -6.32 3.25 5.05
N THR A 39 -6.62 2.23 5.84
CA THR A 39 -7.17 0.96 5.32
C THR A 39 -8.52 1.17 4.62
N SER A 40 -9.36 2.08 5.13
CA SER A 40 -10.61 2.47 4.46
C SER A 40 -10.34 3.22 3.16
N ALA A 41 -9.32 4.07 3.10
CA ALA A 41 -8.92 4.76 1.88
C ALA A 41 -8.48 3.77 0.79
N VAL A 42 -7.68 2.75 1.13
CA VAL A 42 -7.31 1.65 0.20
C VAL A 42 -8.56 0.94 -0.32
N LYS A 43 -9.53 0.66 0.57
CA LYS A 43 -10.76 -0.08 0.22
C LYS A 43 -11.72 0.72 -0.66
N HIS A 44 -11.84 2.02 -0.46
CA HIS A 44 -12.98 2.78 -0.98
C HIS A 44 -12.64 3.86 -2.02
N LEU A 45 -11.42 4.41 -2.03
CA LEU A 45 -11.13 5.55 -2.90
C LEU A 45 -10.88 5.22 -4.37
N GLY A 46 -10.78 3.92 -4.71
CA GLY A 46 -10.60 3.47 -6.10
C GLY A 46 -9.18 3.62 -6.64
N LEU A 47 -8.19 3.96 -5.79
CA LEU A 47 -6.78 3.96 -6.19
C LEU A 47 -6.26 2.54 -6.49
N VAL A 48 -6.85 1.52 -5.85
CA VAL A 48 -6.85 0.14 -6.37
C VAL A 48 -8.17 -0.03 -7.13
N PRO A 49 -8.16 -0.16 -8.48
CA PRO A 49 -9.39 -0.25 -9.24
C PRO A 49 -10.23 -1.47 -8.90
N LYS A 50 -11.57 -1.35 -8.99
CA LYS A 50 -12.50 -2.45 -8.68
C LYS A 50 -12.21 -3.72 -9.48
N ALA A 51 -11.95 -3.58 -10.77
CA ALA A 51 -11.66 -4.69 -11.67
C ALA A 51 -10.19 -5.13 -11.67
N ALA A 52 -9.34 -4.55 -10.81
CA ALA A 52 -7.91 -4.88 -10.79
C ALA A 52 -7.64 -6.29 -10.27
N GLN A 53 -6.56 -6.87 -10.76
CA GLN A 53 -5.86 -7.95 -10.07
C GLN A 53 -5.13 -7.34 -8.88
N ALA A 54 -5.43 -7.79 -7.66
CA ALA A 54 -4.81 -7.21 -6.48
C ALA A 54 -4.36 -8.27 -5.47
N VAL A 55 -3.16 -8.03 -4.91
CA VAL A 55 -2.59 -8.81 -3.81
C VAL A 55 -2.30 -7.91 -2.61
N PHE A 56 -2.44 -8.48 -1.43
CA PHE A 56 -2.29 -7.76 -0.17
C PHE A 56 -1.29 -8.48 0.74
N PHE A 57 -0.28 -7.76 1.21
CA PHE A 57 0.49 -8.13 2.39
C PHE A 57 -0.32 -7.67 3.60
N ASP A 58 -0.93 -8.61 4.30
CA ASP A 58 -2.03 -8.35 5.24
C ASP A 58 -1.76 -8.93 6.64
N PRO A 59 -0.77 -8.40 7.38
CA PRO A 59 -0.38 -8.92 8.67
C PRO A 59 -1.49 -8.86 9.73
N TYR A 60 -2.45 -7.95 9.56
CA TYR A 60 -3.54 -7.73 10.54
C TYR A 60 -4.91 -8.20 10.05
N ARG A 61 -4.98 -8.95 8.93
CA ARG A 61 -6.23 -9.45 8.34
C ARG A 61 -7.25 -8.35 8.01
N ASN A 62 -6.76 -7.21 7.54
CA ASN A 62 -7.60 -6.08 7.15
C ASN A 62 -8.43 -6.36 5.88
N TYR A 63 -7.96 -7.27 5.02
CA TYR A 63 -8.56 -7.60 3.72
C TYR A 63 -8.99 -9.06 3.63
N ALA A 64 -8.23 -9.98 4.21
CA ALA A 64 -8.46 -11.42 4.14
C ALA A 64 -9.84 -11.80 4.71
N GLY A 65 -10.64 -12.53 3.92
CA GLY A 65 -11.98 -12.99 4.32
C GLY A 65 -13.07 -11.93 4.24
N ALA A 66 -12.75 -10.71 3.74
CA ALA A 66 -13.72 -9.63 3.57
C ALA A 66 -13.94 -9.30 2.09
N LYS A 67 -15.03 -8.61 1.77
CA LYS A 67 -15.25 -8.06 0.43
C LYS A 67 -14.40 -6.80 0.23
N PHE A 68 -13.62 -6.77 -0.83
CA PHE A 68 -12.92 -5.59 -1.32
C PHE A 68 -13.64 -5.08 -2.57
N GLN A 69 -14.32 -3.96 -2.47
CA GLN A 69 -15.13 -3.37 -3.55
C GLN A 69 -16.10 -4.37 -4.21
N GLY A 70 -16.76 -5.20 -3.37
CA GLY A 70 -17.75 -6.20 -3.80
C GLY A 70 -17.17 -7.58 -4.15
N GLN A 71 -15.86 -7.72 -4.35
CA GLN A 71 -15.21 -9.01 -4.62
C GLN A 71 -14.58 -9.60 -3.36
N MET A 72 -14.78 -10.89 -3.09
CA MET A 72 -14.18 -11.59 -1.95
C MET A 72 -12.65 -11.57 -2.06
N CYS A 73 -11.97 -11.14 -0.99
CA CYS A 73 -10.54 -11.24 -0.85
C CYS A 73 -10.19 -12.54 -0.12
N HIS A 74 -9.68 -13.52 -0.87
CA HIS A 74 -9.26 -14.80 -0.30
C HIS A 74 -7.90 -14.65 0.40
N GLY A 75 -7.78 -15.15 1.62
CA GLY A 75 -6.57 -15.05 2.42
C GLY A 75 -5.96 -16.40 2.76
N THR A 76 -4.63 -16.45 2.84
CA THR A 76 -3.88 -17.63 3.31
C THR A 76 -2.61 -17.23 4.04
N SER A 77 -2.26 -17.99 5.09
CA SER A 77 -0.98 -17.86 5.80
C SER A 77 0.07 -18.85 5.30
N SER A 78 -0.29 -19.79 4.43
CA SER A 78 0.66 -20.71 3.82
C SER A 78 1.38 -20.07 2.64
N ARG A 79 2.71 -19.99 2.72
CA ARG A 79 3.56 -19.47 1.62
C ARG A 79 3.32 -20.26 0.31
N SER A 80 3.27 -21.59 0.36
CA SER A 80 3.05 -22.42 -0.83
C SER A 80 1.64 -22.27 -1.41
N ALA A 81 0.60 -22.17 -0.55
CA ALA A 81 -0.76 -21.94 -1.00
C ALA A 81 -0.90 -20.54 -1.64
N PHE A 82 -0.26 -19.52 -1.09
CA PHE A 82 -0.25 -18.19 -1.66
C PHE A 82 0.36 -18.18 -3.08
N VAL A 83 1.54 -18.78 -3.24
CA VAL A 83 2.20 -18.88 -4.56
C VAL A 83 1.31 -19.59 -5.56
N LYS A 84 0.76 -20.76 -5.22
CA LYS A 84 -0.11 -21.55 -6.10
C LYS A 84 -1.36 -20.75 -6.50
N ALA A 85 -2.03 -20.12 -5.53
CA ALA A 85 -3.22 -19.32 -5.78
C ALA A 85 -2.94 -18.12 -6.68
N LEU A 86 -1.84 -17.42 -6.46
CA LEU A 86 -1.46 -16.25 -7.26
C LEU A 86 -1.11 -16.63 -8.69
N VAL A 87 -0.31 -17.68 -8.89
CA VAL A 87 0.02 -18.20 -10.25
C VAL A 87 -1.25 -18.57 -11.01
N LEU A 88 -2.16 -19.31 -10.35
CA LEU A 88 -3.43 -19.70 -10.97
C LEU A 88 -4.31 -18.49 -11.31
N ALA A 89 -4.43 -17.52 -10.40
CA ALA A 89 -5.21 -16.31 -10.61
C ALA A 89 -4.65 -15.45 -11.77
N ARG A 90 -3.32 -15.28 -11.83
CA ARG A 90 -2.66 -14.57 -12.94
C ARG A 90 -2.89 -15.23 -14.29
N ARG A 91 -2.79 -16.57 -14.37
CA ARG A 91 -3.05 -17.33 -15.61
C ARG A 91 -4.47 -17.16 -16.12
N ARG A 92 -5.46 -17.01 -15.25
CA ARG A 92 -6.86 -16.77 -15.64
C ARG A 92 -7.09 -15.39 -16.26
N GLY A 93 -6.22 -14.42 -16.02
CA GLY A 93 -6.30 -13.06 -16.57
C GLY A 93 -7.43 -12.19 -16.01
N GLN A 94 -8.35 -12.75 -15.22
CA GLN A 94 -9.49 -12.05 -14.63
C GLN A 94 -9.11 -11.26 -13.38
N SER A 95 -10.02 -10.39 -12.90
CA SER A 95 -9.86 -9.71 -11.63
C SER A 95 -9.88 -10.70 -10.46
N PHE A 96 -9.03 -10.46 -9.47
CA PHE A 96 -9.00 -11.21 -8.22
C PHE A 96 -8.51 -10.35 -7.07
N LYS A 97 -8.80 -10.79 -5.85
CA LYS A 97 -8.28 -10.20 -4.59
C LYS A 97 -7.73 -11.33 -3.75
N LEU A 98 -6.42 -11.30 -3.46
CA LEU A 98 -5.72 -12.36 -2.72
C LEU A 98 -4.83 -11.76 -1.64
N ALA A 99 -5.03 -12.15 -0.40
CA ALA A 99 -4.23 -11.69 0.73
C ALA A 99 -3.25 -12.75 1.20
N TYR A 100 -2.01 -12.36 1.41
CA TYR A 100 -1.02 -13.12 2.16
C TYR A 100 -1.02 -12.63 3.61
N ILE A 101 -1.32 -13.53 4.52
CA ILE A 101 -1.30 -13.29 5.97
C ILE A 101 0.03 -13.83 6.48
N PRO A 102 1.06 -13.00 6.71
CA PRO A 102 2.37 -13.48 7.07
C PRO A 102 2.34 -14.15 8.46
N PRO A 103 2.74 -15.43 8.57
CA PRO A 103 2.70 -16.13 9.85
C PRO A 103 3.68 -15.55 10.88
N GLY A 104 4.75 -14.90 10.42
CA GLY A 104 5.71 -14.16 11.25
C GLY A 104 5.28 -12.73 11.57
N GLY A 105 4.12 -12.27 11.10
CA GLY A 105 3.70 -10.88 11.22
C GLY A 105 4.39 -9.95 10.22
N ALA A 106 4.38 -8.64 10.50
CA ALA A 106 5.01 -7.62 9.68
C ALA A 106 6.53 -7.58 9.93
N VAL A 107 7.27 -8.52 9.35
CA VAL A 107 8.74 -8.63 9.48
C VAL A 107 9.42 -8.66 8.11
N ALA A 108 10.70 -8.29 8.07
CA ALA A 108 11.48 -8.16 6.84
C ALA A 108 11.51 -9.46 6.00
N GLU A 109 11.65 -10.63 6.63
CA GLU A 109 11.67 -11.93 5.92
C GLU A 109 10.34 -12.20 5.18
N GLU A 110 9.20 -11.89 5.81
CA GLU A 110 7.88 -12.11 5.22
C GLU A 110 7.61 -11.12 4.08
N LEU A 111 8.04 -9.87 4.23
CA LEU A 111 7.95 -8.88 3.17
C LEU A 111 8.83 -9.27 1.98
N GLU A 112 10.05 -9.74 2.21
CA GLU A 112 10.96 -10.17 1.13
C GLU A 112 10.40 -11.38 0.38
N PHE A 113 9.84 -12.38 1.08
CA PHE A 113 9.13 -13.50 0.47
C PHE A 113 7.96 -13.01 -0.40
N PHE A 114 7.07 -12.20 0.16
CA PHE A 114 5.92 -11.67 -0.56
C PHE A 114 6.36 -10.88 -1.80
N SER A 115 7.35 -10.00 -1.64
CA SER A 115 7.89 -9.18 -2.71
C SER A 115 8.54 -10.00 -3.82
N ALA A 116 9.26 -11.07 -3.47
CA ALA A 116 9.87 -11.96 -4.45
C ALA A 116 8.81 -12.70 -5.29
N VAL A 117 7.73 -13.15 -4.64
CA VAL A 117 6.61 -13.80 -5.34
C VAL A 117 5.89 -12.83 -6.27
N VAL A 118 5.60 -11.61 -5.80
CA VAL A 118 4.97 -10.56 -6.62
C VAL A 118 5.86 -10.16 -7.79
N TRP A 119 7.16 -9.99 -7.57
CA TRP A 119 8.14 -9.68 -8.61
C TRP A 119 8.10 -10.71 -9.73
N ALA A 120 8.11 -11.99 -9.39
CA ALA A 120 8.04 -13.08 -10.34
C ALA A 120 6.73 -13.14 -11.16
N MET A 121 5.66 -12.48 -10.69
CA MET A 121 4.38 -12.37 -11.41
C MET A 121 4.30 -11.14 -12.32
N GLY A 122 5.34 -10.33 -12.37
CA GLY A 122 5.41 -9.15 -13.24
C GLY A 122 5.39 -9.54 -14.71
N ASN A 123 4.53 -8.86 -15.49
CA ASN A 123 4.44 -9.02 -16.94
C ASN A 123 3.90 -7.73 -17.54
N GLY A 124 4.74 -7.02 -18.30
CA GLY A 124 4.43 -5.69 -18.85
C GLY A 124 3.35 -5.68 -19.93
N THR A 125 2.90 -6.83 -20.41
CA THR A 125 1.79 -6.95 -21.39
C THR A 125 0.50 -7.54 -20.80
N ALA A 126 0.55 -8.02 -19.55
CA ALA A 126 -0.61 -8.53 -18.83
C ALA A 126 -1.35 -7.41 -18.06
N PRO A 127 -2.59 -7.66 -17.58
CA PRO A 127 -3.25 -6.72 -16.68
C PRO A 127 -2.38 -6.35 -15.48
N LYS A 128 -2.36 -5.05 -15.11
CA LYS A 128 -1.57 -4.57 -13.98
C LYS A 128 -1.91 -5.32 -12.69
N LEU A 129 -0.87 -5.64 -11.90
CA LEU A 129 -1.01 -6.25 -10.59
C LEU A 129 -0.83 -5.18 -9.51
N HIS A 130 -1.92 -4.81 -8.87
CA HIS A 130 -1.90 -3.90 -7.74
C HIS A 130 -1.48 -4.65 -6.48
N THR A 131 -0.46 -4.15 -5.81
CA THR A 131 0.17 -4.80 -4.65
C THR A 131 0.10 -3.86 -3.46
N VAL A 132 -0.72 -4.19 -2.48
CA VAL A 132 -0.87 -3.41 -1.24
C VAL A 132 0.05 -3.99 -0.17
N ILE A 133 0.89 -3.15 0.42
CA ILE A 133 1.80 -3.50 1.51
C ILE A 133 1.39 -2.71 2.75
N GLU A 134 0.73 -3.38 3.69
CA GLU A 134 0.40 -2.82 5.01
C GLU A 134 1.61 -2.86 5.94
N GLU A 135 1.75 -1.85 6.79
CA GLU A 135 2.79 -1.74 7.83
C GLU A 135 4.22 -1.89 7.30
N LEU A 136 4.50 -1.29 6.15
CA LEU A 136 5.83 -1.35 5.55
C LEU A 136 6.94 -0.94 6.53
N ALA A 137 6.69 0.06 7.36
CA ALA A 137 7.67 0.57 8.33
C ALA A 137 8.14 -0.52 9.31
N SER A 138 7.24 -1.41 9.75
CA SER A 138 7.59 -2.52 10.64
C SER A 138 8.46 -3.60 9.98
N CYS A 139 8.51 -3.63 8.65
CA CYS A 139 9.26 -4.62 7.88
C CYS A 139 10.66 -4.13 7.46
N VAL A 140 11.04 -2.90 7.83
CA VAL A 140 12.30 -2.29 7.37
C VAL A 140 13.12 -1.79 8.56
N GLU A 141 14.44 -1.99 8.49
CA GLU A 141 15.34 -1.61 9.59
C GLU A 141 15.83 -0.17 9.48
N THR A 142 15.77 0.43 8.30
CA THR A 142 16.32 1.77 8.05
C THR A 142 15.41 2.60 7.13
N SER A 143 15.44 3.91 7.31
CA SER A 143 14.79 4.89 6.41
C SER A 143 15.59 5.19 5.14
N GLY A 144 16.71 4.52 4.93
CA GLY A 144 17.56 4.68 3.76
C GLY A 144 17.00 4.04 2.48
N LYS A 145 17.87 3.48 1.65
CA LYS A 145 17.46 2.77 0.42
C LYS A 145 16.88 1.40 0.74
N LEU A 146 15.67 1.13 0.28
CA LEU A 146 15.07 -0.19 0.41
C LEU A 146 15.82 -1.21 -0.47
N LYS A 147 16.34 -2.25 0.15
CA LYS A 147 17.07 -3.34 -0.50
C LYS A 147 16.15 -4.51 -0.83
N GLY A 148 16.69 -5.56 -1.45
CA GLY A 148 15.98 -6.79 -1.77
C GLY A 148 14.87 -6.63 -2.80
N LYS A 149 13.99 -7.62 -2.88
CA LYS A 149 12.89 -7.65 -3.86
C LYS A 149 11.83 -6.57 -3.59
N ALA A 150 11.60 -6.20 -2.33
CA ALA A 150 10.75 -5.08 -1.99
C ALA A 150 11.25 -3.76 -2.62
N GLY A 151 12.56 -3.53 -2.62
CA GLY A 151 13.17 -2.39 -3.31
C GLY A 151 13.10 -2.48 -4.83
N GLU A 152 13.21 -3.68 -5.40
CA GLU A 152 13.08 -3.91 -6.85
C GLU A 152 11.64 -3.67 -7.32
N LEU A 153 10.62 -4.08 -6.55
CA LEU A 153 9.22 -3.79 -6.85
C LEU A 153 8.97 -2.30 -7.08
N LEU A 154 9.52 -1.44 -6.22
CA LEU A 154 9.34 0.00 -6.32
C LEU A 154 10.14 0.62 -7.46
N ARG A 155 11.41 0.22 -7.64
CA ARG A 155 12.27 0.83 -8.66
C ARG A 155 12.01 0.33 -10.08
N GLY A 156 11.71 -0.96 -10.22
CA GLY A 156 11.60 -1.63 -11.53
C GLY A 156 10.23 -2.20 -11.85
N GLY A 157 9.34 -2.29 -10.87
CA GLY A 157 8.04 -2.96 -11.03
C GLY A 157 7.14 -2.32 -12.07
N ARG A 158 7.23 -0.99 -12.23
CA ARG A 158 6.45 -0.22 -13.20
C ARG A 158 6.47 -0.87 -14.59
N GLN A 159 7.65 -1.12 -15.14
CA GLN A 159 7.79 -1.67 -16.50
C GLN A 159 7.24 -3.09 -16.66
N TYR A 160 6.97 -3.78 -15.56
CA TYR A 160 6.35 -5.11 -15.56
C TYR A 160 4.88 -5.09 -15.11
N GLY A 161 4.24 -3.92 -15.13
CA GLY A 161 2.84 -3.75 -14.77
C GLY A 161 2.54 -3.98 -13.27
N LEU A 162 3.54 -3.79 -12.39
CA LEU A 162 3.37 -3.87 -10.94
C LEU A 162 3.12 -2.48 -10.37
N VAL A 163 1.97 -2.28 -9.73
CA VAL A 163 1.57 -1.02 -9.08
C VAL A 163 1.59 -1.22 -7.57
N ILE A 164 2.49 -0.54 -6.90
CA ILE A 164 2.71 -0.74 -5.46
C ILE A 164 1.97 0.32 -4.66
N HIS A 165 1.19 -0.12 -3.69
CA HIS A 165 0.46 0.68 -2.72
C HIS A 165 1.07 0.45 -1.34
N THR A 166 1.75 1.44 -0.79
CA THR A 166 2.37 1.34 0.53
C THR A 166 1.54 2.07 1.58
N VAL A 167 1.31 1.40 2.71
CA VAL A 167 0.50 1.91 3.81
C VAL A 167 1.36 1.98 5.06
N PHE A 168 1.45 3.17 5.68
CA PHE A 168 2.25 3.37 6.90
C PHE A 168 1.74 4.56 7.73
N GLN A 169 2.22 4.66 8.98
CA GLN A 169 1.74 5.66 9.91
C GLN A 169 2.59 6.93 9.91
N ARG A 170 3.91 6.79 9.79
CA ARG A 170 4.88 7.89 9.87
C ARG A 170 5.84 7.85 8.69
N GLY A 171 5.90 8.94 7.96
CA GLY A 171 6.75 9.04 6.78
C GLY A 171 8.25 8.97 7.08
N GLN A 172 8.67 9.38 8.26
CA GLN A 172 10.07 9.34 8.71
C GLN A 172 10.60 7.91 8.91
N GLU A 173 9.71 6.93 9.07
CA GLU A 173 10.05 5.53 9.33
C GLU A 173 10.14 4.67 8.06
N VAL A 174 9.83 5.26 6.90
CA VAL A 174 9.88 4.52 5.63
C VAL A 174 11.10 4.87 4.79
N PRO A 175 11.62 3.92 4.00
CA PRO A 175 12.76 4.16 3.13
C PRO A 175 12.49 5.25 2.08
N LYS A 176 13.52 6.03 1.75
CA LYS A 176 13.46 7.04 0.68
C LYS A 176 12.99 6.47 -0.65
N THR A 177 13.31 5.22 -0.95
CA THR A 177 12.83 4.53 -2.16
C THR A 177 11.32 4.57 -2.29
N VAL A 178 10.56 4.43 -1.19
CA VAL A 178 9.09 4.50 -1.19
C VAL A 178 8.61 5.88 -1.63
N THR A 179 9.18 6.92 -1.02
CA THR A 179 8.76 8.31 -1.25
C THR A 179 9.18 8.84 -2.62
N GLU A 180 10.32 8.39 -3.15
CA GLU A 180 10.86 8.82 -4.44
C GLU A 180 10.19 8.12 -5.63
N GLN A 181 9.69 6.90 -5.44
CA GLN A 181 9.09 6.12 -6.52
C GLN A 181 7.56 6.21 -6.59
N SER A 182 6.92 6.93 -5.65
CA SER A 182 5.47 7.04 -5.61
C SER A 182 4.98 8.38 -6.13
N SER A 183 4.20 8.34 -7.21
CA SER A 183 3.61 9.52 -7.85
C SER A 183 2.37 10.05 -7.12
N THR A 184 1.58 9.16 -6.53
CA THR A 184 0.34 9.51 -5.83
C THR A 184 0.46 9.33 -4.32
N TRP A 185 0.07 10.37 -3.57
CA TRP A 185 0.08 10.35 -2.10
C TRP A 185 -1.30 10.68 -1.55
N TRP A 186 -1.87 9.75 -0.81
CA TRP A 186 -3.01 9.99 0.04
C TRP A 186 -2.50 10.31 1.45
N ILE A 187 -2.77 11.53 1.91
CA ILE A 187 -2.30 12.06 3.20
C ILE A 187 -3.52 12.33 4.08
N GLY A 188 -3.72 11.52 5.10
CA GLY A 188 -4.74 11.74 6.13
C GLY A 188 -4.16 12.48 7.34
N ALA A 189 -4.96 12.56 8.42
CA ALA A 189 -4.55 13.23 9.66
C ALA A 189 -3.30 12.57 10.27
N VAL A 190 -2.33 13.39 10.65
CA VAL A 190 -1.11 12.98 11.35
C VAL A 190 -1.17 13.37 12.84
N ASN A 191 -0.34 12.73 13.67
CA ASN A 191 -0.40 12.87 15.11
C ASN A 191 0.63 13.86 15.68
N SER A 192 1.58 14.32 14.86
CA SER A 192 2.64 15.21 15.33
C SER A 192 2.95 16.31 14.31
N LEU A 193 3.42 17.44 14.82
CA LEU A 193 3.92 18.53 13.99
C LEU A 193 5.15 18.12 13.17
N SER A 194 5.98 17.22 13.71
CA SER A 194 7.15 16.70 12.98
C SER A 194 6.75 15.88 11.75
N ASP A 195 5.67 15.07 11.85
CA ASP A 195 5.13 14.34 10.70
C ASP A 195 4.53 15.30 9.65
N ALA A 196 3.81 16.34 10.11
CA ALA A 196 3.27 17.38 9.23
C ALA A 196 4.37 18.14 8.48
N LYS A 197 5.45 18.55 9.18
CA LYS A 197 6.62 19.21 8.59
C LYS A 197 7.27 18.34 7.52
N TRP A 198 7.51 17.06 7.85
CA TRP A 198 8.12 16.12 6.92
C TRP A 198 7.30 15.97 5.63
N LEU A 199 5.96 15.84 5.73
CA LEU A 199 5.06 15.75 4.59
C LEU A 199 5.05 17.04 3.75
N ALA A 200 5.03 18.21 4.44
CA ALA A 200 5.08 19.51 3.81
C ALA A 200 6.35 19.69 2.97
N GLU A 201 7.50 19.37 3.53
CA GLU A 201 8.80 19.45 2.86
C GLU A 201 8.88 18.48 1.66
N LYS A 202 8.38 17.24 1.81
CA LYS A 202 8.45 16.22 0.75
C LYS A 202 7.59 16.54 -0.46
N LYS A 203 6.47 17.24 -0.27
CA LYS A 203 5.49 17.50 -1.34
C LYS A 203 5.24 18.98 -1.63
N GLY A 204 5.98 19.89 -0.98
CA GLY A 204 5.77 21.33 -1.15
C GLY A 204 4.38 21.80 -0.71
N LEU A 205 3.87 21.22 0.39
CA LEU A 205 2.54 21.52 0.91
C LEU A 205 2.59 22.54 2.05
N ASP A 206 1.48 23.26 2.24
CA ASP A 206 1.30 24.07 3.46
C ASP A 206 1.15 23.15 4.68
N ILE A 207 2.01 23.34 5.65
CA ILE A 207 1.97 22.61 6.93
C ILE A 207 0.65 22.79 7.66
N ASN A 208 0.04 23.98 7.58
CA ASN A 208 -1.23 24.26 8.22
C ASN A 208 -2.37 23.49 7.56
N ALA A 209 -2.32 23.32 6.24
CA ALA A 209 -3.28 22.49 5.51
C ALA A 209 -3.22 21.03 5.96
N ILE A 210 -2.02 20.49 6.23
CA ILE A 210 -1.85 19.14 6.75
C ILE A 210 -2.32 19.05 8.21
N ALA A 211 -1.93 20.00 9.05
CA ALA A 211 -2.30 20.04 10.46
C ALA A 211 -3.82 20.19 10.68
N ALA A 212 -4.52 20.82 9.74
CA ALA A 212 -5.97 21.02 9.78
C ALA A 212 -6.79 19.79 9.32
N ILE A 213 -6.15 18.70 8.90
CA ILE A 213 -6.85 17.47 8.50
C ILE A 213 -7.45 16.78 9.72
N VAL A 214 -8.75 16.50 9.69
CA VAL A 214 -9.45 15.83 10.79
C VAL A 214 -9.55 14.33 10.52
N SER A 215 -9.13 13.53 11.51
CA SER A 215 -9.15 12.07 11.41
C SER A 215 -10.58 11.49 11.50
N ALA A 216 -10.77 10.30 10.91
CA ALA A 216 -12.02 9.57 11.04
C ALA A 216 -12.41 9.30 12.51
N LYS A 217 -11.42 9.04 13.36
CA LYS A 217 -11.63 8.85 14.81
C LYS A 217 -12.22 10.09 15.46
N VAL A 218 -11.63 11.27 15.21
CA VAL A 218 -12.09 12.54 15.79
C VAL A 218 -13.48 12.91 15.27
N ASN A 219 -13.75 12.75 13.97
CA ASN A 219 -15.06 13.02 13.41
C ASN A 219 -16.12 12.06 13.98
N LYS A 220 -15.80 10.76 14.16
CA LYS A 220 -16.70 9.82 14.80
C LYS A 220 -17.09 10.26 16.23
N GLN A 221 -16.14 10.83 16.98
CA GLN A 221 -16.42 11.36 18.32
C GLN A 221 -17.27 12.63 18.30
N LYS A 222 -17.01 13.55 17.35
CA LYS A 222 -17.68 14.86 17.32
C LYS A 222 -19.06 14.84 16.66
N ILE A 223 -19.23 14.08 15.58
CA ILE A 223 -20.45 14.09 14.75
C ILE A 223 -21.05 12.70 14.52
N GLY A 224 -20.60 11.66 15.25
CA GLY A 224 -21.10 10.29 15.16
C GLY A 224 -20.72 9.54 13.86
N LYS A 225 -20.03 10.16 12.90
CA LYS A 225 -19.71 9.59 11.61
C LYS A 225 -18.17 9.48 11.42
N PRO A 226 -17.63 8.32 11.00
CA PRO A 226 -16.18 8.15 10.80
C PRO A 226 -15.76 8.74 9.43
N ILE A 227 -15.78 10.05 9.33
CA ILE A 227 -15.37 10.78 8.12
C ILE A 227 -13.89 11.10 8.22
N ALA A 228 -13.09 10.62 7.27
CA ALA A 228 -11.69 10.95 7.12
C ALA A 228 -11.53 12.11 6.13
N GLU A 229 -10.93 13.20 6.57
CA GLU A 229 -10.41 14.24 5.68
C GLU A 229 -9.03 13.81 5.18
N TYR A 230 -8.67 14.25 3.99
CA TYR A 230 -7.37 13.94 3.40
C TYR A 230 -6.95 14.94 2.33
N LEU A 231 -5.65 14.98 2.07
CA LEU A 231 -5.08 15.56 0.86
C LEU A 231 -4.72 14.42 -0.11
N LEU A 232 -5.08 14.59 -1.37
CA LEU A 232 -4.64 13.72 -2.45
C LEU A 232 -3.68 14.52 -3.33
N VAL A 233 -2.41 14.12 -3.34
CA VAL A 233 -1.36 14.71 -4.16
C VAL A 233 -1.07 13.77 -5.32
N ARG A 234 -1.06 14.29 -6.54
CA ARG A 234 -0.76 13.53 -7.76
C ARG A 234 0.29 14.25 -8.59
N ASP A 235 1.15 13.46 -9.25
CA ASP A 235 2.05 13.91 -10.33
C ASP A 235 2.76 15.26 -10.07
N GLY A 236 3.62 15.27 -9.07
CA GLY A 236 4.50 16.41 -8.81
C GLY A 236 4.10 17.31 -7.65
N ILE A 237 4.57 18.55 -7.70
CA ILE A 237 4.37 19.57 -6.67
C ILE A 237 3.16 20.43 -7.07
N GLY A 238 2.29 20.74 -6.09
CA GLY A 238 1.17 21.68 -6.28
C GLY A 238 -0.14 21.08 -6.84
N ASN A 239 -0.13 19.85 -7.34
CA ASN A 239 -1.35 19.15 -7.74
C ASN A 239 -1.96 18.45 -6.51
N VAL A 240 -2.67 19.22 -5.69
CA VAL A 240 -3.23 18.75 -4.42
C VAL A 240 -4.73 19.02 -4.35
N GLU A 241 -5.48 18.03 -3.94
CA GLU A 241 -6.91 18.11 -3.70
C GLU A 241 -7.22 17.81 -2.23
N LYS A 242 -7.93 18.70 -1.54
CA LYS A 242 -8.47 18.43 -0.20
C LYS A 242 -9.87 17.84 -0.34
N ARG A 243 -10.09 16.67 0.28
CA ARG A 243 -11.36 15.94 0.19
C ARG A 243 -11.69 15.25 1.54
N ALA A 244 -12.90 14.69 1.61
CA ALA A 244 -13.33 13.85 2.72
C ALA A 244 -14.12 12.63 2.20
N PHE A 245 -14.15 11.56 3.00
CA PHE A 245 -14.99 10.41 2.69
C PHE A 245 -15.44 9.70 3.98
N ASN A 246 -16.58 9.02 3.89
CA ASN A 246 -17.05 8.17 4.98
C ASN A 246 -16.31 6.82 4.95
N CYS A 247 -15.60 6.49 6.02
CA CYS A 247 -14.78 5.27 6.11
C CYS A 247 -15.59 3.96 6.12
N LEU A 248 -16.90 4.00 6.40
CA LEU A 248 -17.77 2.81 6.38
C LEU A 248 -18.37 2.57 5.00
N THR A 249 -18.88 3.62 4.36
CA THR A 249 -19.63 3.51 3.09
C THR A 249 -18.77 3.77 1.86
N GLY A 250 -17.67 4.53 2.02
CA GLY A 250 -16.83 4.99 0.92
C GLY A 250 -17.36 6.23 0.22
N ASP A 251 -18.48 6.79 0.66
CA ASP A 251 -19.07 7.99 0.06
C ASP A 251 -18.12 9.17 0.15
N LYS A 252 -17.82 9.77 -1.00
CA LYS A 252 -17.03 10.99 -1.11
C LYS A 252 -17.89 12.19 -0.69
N LEU A 253 -17.32 13.03 0.14
CA LEU A 253 -18.03 14.18 0.72
C LEU A 253 -17.34 15.49 0.31
N THR A 254 -18.15 16.54 0.17
CA THR A 254 -17.64 17.91 0.15
C THR A 254 -17.19 18.31 1.56
N LEU A 255 -16.34 19.33 1.69
CA LEU A 255 -15.83 19.75 3.01
C LEU A 255 -16.88 20.45 3.89
N ASN A 256 -18.12 20.60 3.41
CA ASN A 256 -19.26 21.19 4.13
C ASN A 256 -20.07 20.18 4.94
N TYR A 257 -19.52 19.01 5.22
CA TYR A 257 -20.23 17.91 5.91
C TYR A 257 -20.38 18.14 7.44
N ARG A 258 -19.81 19.21 7.98
CA ARG A 258 -19.87 19.59 9.42
C ARG A 258 -21.13 20.40 9.72
#